data_2a53a225f25bb67dc055eb07594101ee
#
_entry.id   2a53a225f25bb67dc055eb07594101ee
#
_cell.length_a   1.000
_cell.length_b   1.000
_cell.length_c   1.000
_cell.angle_alpha   90.00
_cell.angle_beta   90.00
_cell.angle_gamma   90.00
#
_symmetry.space_group_name_H-M   'P 1'
#
loop_
_entity.id
_entity.type
_entity.pdbx_description
1 polymer ?
#
loop_
_entity_poly.entity_id
_entity_poly.type
_entity_poly.pdbx_seq_one_letter_code
_entity_poly.pdbx_strand_id
1 'polypeptide(L)'
;MSGNALLERIDAYAQATPGAPAPSPTDEVKELDAYFRIGMTYTSNALEGNSLTLSETKVLLEDGITVGGKPIRDCYEATGHARAYDYMLETARGGPLQFREEDILRLHALFYGGIDPEHAGRYRKGQVFITGTEYVPPTAEEVPSLMAGPGGGSEQ
;
A
#
# COMPACT_ATOMS: atom_id res chain seq x y z
N MET A 1 -30.75 2.56 -8.17
CA MET A 1 -30.39 1.15 -7.91
C MET A 1 -29.74 1.12 -6.53
N SER A 2 -30.23 0.25 -5.63
CA SER A 2 -29.75 0.16 -4.26
C SER A 2 -28.32 -0.40 -4.26
N GLY A 3 -27.41 0.18 -3.44
CA GLY A 3 -26.03 -0.27 -3.33
C GLY A 3 -25.86 -1.76 -2.95
N ASN A 4 -26.90 -2.35 -2.37
CA ASN A 4 -26.94 -3.77 -2.03
C ASN A 4 -26.93 -4.69 -3.26
N ALA A 5 -27.63 -4.30 -4.33
CA ALA A 5 -27.73 -5.12 -5.55
C ALA A 5 -26.38 -5.21 -6.31
N LEU A 6 -25.51 -4.21 -6.17
CA LEU A 6 -24.19 -4.24 -6.78
C LEU A 6 -23.25 -5.15 -5.98
N LEU A 7 -23.29 -5.08 -4.65
CA LEU A 7 -22.52 -5.96 -3.78
C LEU A 7 -22.91 -7.43 -3.96
N GLU A 8 -24.22 -7.75 -4.00
CA GLU A 8 -24.72 -9.09 -4.27
C GLU A 8 -24.24 -9.65 -5.63
N ARG A 9 -24.15 -8.79 -6.66
CA ARG A 9 -23.62 -9.19 -7.97
C ARG A 9 -22.10 -9.44 -7.92
N ILE A 10 -21.35 -8.64 -7.16
CA ILE A 10 -19.91 -8.82 -6.97
C ILE A 10 -19.66 -10.13 -6.24
N ASP A 11 -20.40 -10.40 -5.16
CA ASP A 11 -20.29 -11.62 -4.39
C ASP A 11 -20.68 -12.86 -5.22
N ALA A 12 -21.75 -12.77 -6.02
CA ALA A 12 -22.14 -13.83 -6.94
C ALA A 12 -21.08 -14.13 -8.00
N TYR A 13 -20.40 -13.08 -8.50
CA TYR A 13 -19.31 -13.24 -9.47
C TYR A 13 -18.07 -13.91 -8.83
N ALA A 14 -17.71 -13.49 -7.61
CA ALA A 14 -16.61 -14.08 -6.85
C ALA A 14 -16.86 -15.55 -6.50
N GLN A 15 -18.12 -15.93 -6.22
CA GLN A 15 -18.52 -17.32 -5.92
C GLN A 15 -18.63 -18.20 -7.16
N ALA A 16 -18.97 -17.64 -8.32
CA ALA A 16 -19.15 -18.40 -9.56
C ALA A 16 -17.83 -18.85 -10.21
N THR A 17 -16.70 -18.27 -9.83
CA THR A 17 -15.38 -18.57 -10.41
C THR A 17 -14.28 -18.74 -9.34
N PRO A 18 -14.42 -19.71 -8.42
CA PRO A 18 -13.36 -19.95 -7.45
C PRO A 18 -12.09 -20.44 -8.17
N GLY A 19 -11.03 -19.64 -8.13
CA GLY A 19 -9.70 -20.01 -8.63
C GLY A 19 -9.46 -19.77 -10.13
N ALA A 20 -10.37 -19.13 -10.84
CA ALA A 20 -10.05 -18.66 -12.19
C ALA A 20 -9.10 -17.47 -12.11
N PRO A 21 -7.99 -17.47 -12.87
CA PRO A 21 -7.15 -16.28 -12.96
C PRO A 21 -7.98 -15.11 -13.51
N ALA A 22 -7.83 -13.94 -12.90
CA ALA A 22 -8.49 -12.75 -13.42
C ALA A 22 -8.10 -12.56 -14.90
N PRO A 23 -9.06 -12.23 -15.80
CA PRO A 23 -8.73 -11.95 -17.19
C PRO A 23 -7.70 -10.82 -17.23
N SER A 24 -6.78 -10.90 -18.19
CA SER A 24 -5.82 -9.81 -18.42
C SER A 24 -6.59 -8.50 -18.58
N PRO A 25 -6.21 -7.43 -17.88
CA PRO A 25 -6.95 -6.18 -17.94
C PRO A 25 -7.00 -5.63 -19.35
N THR A 26 -8.19 -5.21 -19.78
CA THR A 26 -8.38 -4.45 -21.03
C THR A 26 -7.61 -3.13 -20.95
N ASP A 27 -7.39 -2.47 -22.09
CA ASP A 27 -6.68 -1.17 -22.07
C ASP A 27 -7.43 -0.12 -21.28
N GLU A 28 -8.77 -0.14 -21.29
CA GLU A 28 -9.61 0.71 -20.45
C GLU A 28 -9.39 0.48 -18.94
N VAL A 29 -9.21 -0.77 -18.54
CA VAL A 29 -8.90 -1.11 -17.13
C VAL A 29 -7.50 -0.61 -16.76
N LYS A 30 -6.52 -0.72 -17.64
CA LYS A 30 -5.16 -0.19 -17.39
C LYS A 30 -5.16 1.33 -17.27
N GLU A 31 -5.92 2.04 -18.10
CA GLU A 31 -6.08 3.50 -18.00
C GLU A 31 -6.74 3.90 -16.67
N LEU A 32 -7.76 3.15 -16.25
CA LEU A 32 -8.43 3.38 -14.97
C LEU A 32 -7.49 3.10 -13.80
N ASP A 33 -6.71 2.03 -13.85
CA ASP A 33 -5.69 1.72 -12.84
C ASP A 33 -4.65 2.84 -12.74
N ALA A 34 -4.16 3.35 -13.87
CA ALA A 34 -3.22 4.46 -13.90
C ALA A 34 -3.81 5.72 -13.28
N TYR A 35 -5.07 6.02 -13.59
CA TYR A 35 -5.79 7.14 -12.99
C TYR A 35 -5.90 7.02 -11.46
N PHE A 36 -6.34 5.86 -10.97
CA PHE A 36 -6.44 5.61 -9.52
C PHE A 36 -5.07 5.60 -8.85
N ARG A 37 -4.06 5.04 -9.49
CA ARG A 37 -2.68 5.03 -8.99
C ARG A 37 -2.18 6.43 -8.69
N ILE A 38 -2.37 7.37 -9.62
CA ILE A 38 -1.97 8.78 -9.45
C ILE A 38 -2.81 9.45 -8.37
N GLY A 39 -4.14 9.30 -8.44
CA GLY A 39 -5.07 9.92 -7.52
C GLY A 39 -4.86 9.46 -6.07
N MET A 40 -4.73 8.16 -5.83
CA MET A 40 -4.48 7.59 -4.50
C MET A 40 -3.12 8.00 -3.97
N THR A 41 -2.08 7.99 -4.81
CA THR A 41 -0.74 8.45 -4.40
C THR A 41 -0.78 9.90 -3.98
N TYR A 42 -1.39 10.77 -4.79
CA TYR A 42 -1.50 12.19 -4.44
C TYR A 42 -2.28 12.41 -3.15
N THR A 43 -3.49 11.86 -3.03
CA THR A 43 -4.35 12.12 -1.87
C THR A 43 -3.76 11.60 -0.57
N SER A 44 -3.19 10.41 -0.57
CA SER A 44 -2.56 9.82 0.62
C SER A 44 -1.36 10.64 1.07
N ASN A 45 -0.47 11.01 0.16
CA ASN A 45 0.71 11.80 0.51
C ASN A 45 0.35 13.24 0.91
N ALA A 46 -0.66 13.86 0.29
CA ALA A 46 -1.11 15.20 0.67
C ALA A 46 -1.67 15.25 2.09
N LEU A 47 -2.35 14.20 2.56
CA LEU A 47 -2.82 14.08 3.94
C LEU A 47 -1.66 14.05 4.95
N GLU A 48 -0.51 13.49 4.56
CA GLU A 48 0.71 13.43 5.37
C GLU A 48 1.61 14.68 5.22
N GLY A 49 1.16 15.69 4.47
CA GLY A 49 1.86 16.96 4.32
C GLY A 49 2.87 17.02 3.17
N ASN A 50 2.85 16.07 2.26
CA ASN A 50 3.65 16.10 1.04
C ASN A 50 3.27 17.32 0.18
N SER A 51 4.24 18.01 -0.37
CA SER A 51 4.04 19.27 -1.07
C SER A 51 3.78 19.17 -2.57
N LEU A 52 3.81 17.96 -3.14
CA LEU A 52 3.50 17.74 -4.55
C LEU A 52 2.02 18.01 -4.84
N THR A 53 1.73 18.69 -5.93
CA THR A 53 0.38 18.80 -6.48
C THR A 53 0.00 17.55 -7.26
N LEU A 54 -1.28 17.38 -7.60
CA LEU A 54 -1.73 16.27 -8.42
C LEU A 54 -1.02 16.22 -9.78
N SER A 55 -0.82 17.37 -10.43
CA SER A 55 -0.11 17.45 -11.71
C SER A 55 1.37 17.11 -11.59
N GLU A 56 2.02 17.54 -10.52
CA GLU A 56 3.43 17.21 -10.25
C GLU A 56 3.59 15.72 -9.92
N THR A 57 2.65 15.14 -9.16
CA THR A 57 2.62 13.70 -8.88
C THR A 57 2.46 12.91 -10.19
N LYS A 58 1.59 13.35 -11.09
CA LYS A 58 1.41 12.72 -12.39
C LYS A 58 2.70 12.74 -13.22
N VAL A 59 3.33 13.89 -13.39
CA VAL A 59 4.59 14.04 -14.14
C VAL A 59 5.71 13.18 -13.53
N LEU A 60 5.79 13.14 -12.19
CA LEU A 60 6.76 12.30 -11.50
C LEU A 60 6.54 10.81 -11.77
N LEU A 61 5.28 10.34 -11.74
CA LEU A 61 4.98 8.91 -11.85
C LEU A 61 4.93 8.41 -13.30
N GLU A 62 4.54 9.24 -14.25
CA GLU A 62 4.45 8.86 -15.67
C GLU A 62 5.77 9.11 -16.42
N ASP A 63 6.38 10.28 -16.20
CA ASP A 63 7.55 10.73 -16.98
C ASP A 63 8.88 10.54 -16.21
N GLY A 64 8.83 10.23 -14.91
CA GLY A 64 10.02 10.12 -14.07
C GLY A 64 10.74 11.45 -13.82
N ILE A 65 10.06 12.57 -14.07
CA ILE A 65 10.64 13.91 -13.95
C ILE A 65 10.38 14.46 -12.55
N THR A 66 11.44 14.85 -11.85
CA THR A 66 11.36 15.53 -10.56
C THR A 66 11.02 17.01 -10.76
N VAL A 67 10.24 17.56 -9.83
CA VAL A 67 9.81 18.96 -9.88
C VAL A 67 10.77 19.85 -9.09
N GLY A 68 11.29 20.89 -9.72
CA GLY A 68 12.19 21.83 -9.07
C GLY A 68 11.57 22.56 -7.87
N GLY A 69 12.36 22.75 -6.82
CA GLY A 69 11.92 23.44 -5.59
C GLY A 69 11.11 22.60 -4.61
N LYS A 70 10.91 21.30 -4.89
CA LYS A 70 10.27 20.36 -3.97
C LYS A 70 11.30 19.54 -3.19
N PRO A 71 11.04 19.18 -1.92
CA PRO A 71 11.90 18.27 -1.19
C PRO A 71 12.03 16.93 -1.93
N ILE A 72 13.23 16.41 -2.04
CA ILE A 72 13.46 15.09 -2.67
C ILE A 72 12.70 13.97 -1.92
N ARG A 73 12.52 14.13 -0.63
CA ARG A 73 11.71 13.23 0.20
C ARG A 73 10.29 13.09 -0.33
N ASP A 74 9.65 14.19 -0.74
CA ASP A 74 8.29 14.17 -1.29
C ASP A 74 8.21 13.31 -2.56
N CYS A 75 9.26 13.35 -3.40
CA CYS A 75 9.36 12.49 -4.57
C CYS A 75 9.53 11.01 -4.17
N TYR A 76 10.31 10.70 -3.13
CA TYR A 76 10.46 9.33 -2.64
C TYR A 76 9.18 8.80 -2.02
N GLU A 77 8.45 9.60 -1.27
CA GLU A 77 7.15 9.23 -0.71
C GLU A 77 6.15 8.90 -1.82
N ALA A 78 6.03 9.75 -2.83
CA ALA A 78 5.12 9.52 -3.95
C ALA A 78 5.51 8.28 -4.77
N THR A 79 6.78 8.10 -5.12
CA THR A 79 7.24 6.93 -5.88
C THR A 79 7.14 5.65 -5.05
N GLY A 80 7.42 5.71 -3.76
CA GLY A 80 7.28 4.59 -2.83
C GLY A 80 5.83 4.15 -2.67
N HIS A 81 4.91 5.11 -2.48
CA HIS A 81 3.47 4.85 -2.42
C HIS A 81 2.95 4.20 -3.71
N ALA A 82 3.34 4.72 -4.87
CA ALA A 82 2.93 4.16 -6.15
C ALA A 82 3.39 2.70 -6.33
N ARG A 83 4.62 2.37 -5.93
CA ARG A 83 5.13 0.97 -5.96
C ARG A 83 4.37 0.07 -5.00
N ALA A 84 4.03 0.55 -3.81
CA ALA A 84 3.22 -0.19 -2.85
C ALA A 84 1.80 -0.44 -3.38
N TYR A 85 1.20 0.55 -4.05
CA TYR A 85 -0.09 0.43 -4.71
C TYR A 85 -0.05 -0.62 -5.83
N ASP A 86 0.97 -0.59 -6.69
CA ASP A 86 1.15 -1.57 -7.77
C ASP A 86 1.23 -3.01 -7.20
N TYR A 87 2.00 -3.20 -6.13
CA TYR A 87 2.11 -4.50 -5.45
C TYR A 87 0.77 -4.98 -4.88
N MET A 88 0.01 -4.09 -4.22
CA MET A 88 -1.32 -4.43 -3.70
C MET A 88 -2.26 -4.87 -4.84
N LEU A 89 -2.23 -4.14 -5.96
CA LEU A 89 -3.09 -4.43 -7.10
C LEU A 89 -2.74 -5.78 -7.75
N GLU A 90 -1.45 -6.09 -7.90
CA GLU A 90 -0.97 -7.39 -8.38
C GLU A 90 -1.40 -8.53 -7.45
N THR A 91 -1.23 -8.34 -6.14
CA THR A 91 -1.62 -9.33 -5.14
C THR A 91 -3.13 -9.59 -5.17
N ALA A 92 -3.94 -8.53 -5.30
CA ALA A 92 -5.40 -8.65 -5.38
C ALA A 92 -5.87 -9.40 -6.65
N ARG A 93 -5.14 -9.27 -7.75
CA ARG A 93 -5.43 -9.99 -9.01
C ARG A 93 -5.03 -11.46 -8.97
N GLY A 94 -4.13 -11.84 -8.08
CA GLY A 94 -3.63 -13.22 -7.95
C GLY A 94 -4.61 -14.20 -7.32
N GLY A 95 -5.76 -13.76 -6.81
CA GLY A 95 -6.77 -14.60 -6.16
C GLY A 95 -7.32 -14.01 -4.86
N PRO A 96 -7.96 -14.82 -4.01
CA PRO A 96 -8.49 -14.36 -2.73
C PRO A 96 -7.39 -13.72 -1.90
N LEU A 97 -7.62 -12.48 -1.48
CA LEU A 97 -6.65 -11.67 -0.77
C LEU A 97 -6.37 -12.29 0.61
N GLN A 98 -5.21 -12.90 0.76
CA GLN A 98 -4.69 -13.33 2.05
C GLN A 98 -3.44 -12.51 2.34
N PHE A 99 -3.61 -11.41 3.07
CA PHE A 99 -2.48 -10.63 3.54
C PHE A 99 -1.72 -11.40 4.62
N ARG A 100 -0.44 -11.64 4.34
CA ARG A 100 0.50 -12.23 5.28
C ARG A 100 1.40 -11.14 5.86
N GLU A 101 2.09 -11.48 6.94
CA GLU A 101 3.13 -10.63 7.52
C GLU A 101 4.16 -10.18 6.48
N GLU A 102 4.57 -11.09 5.60
CA GLU A 102 5.52 -10.82 4.50
C GLU A 102 5.03 -9.72 3.56
N ASP A 103 3.74 -9.67 3.27
CA ASP A 103 3.15 -8.64 2.41
C ASP A 103 3.19 -7.27 3.06
N ILE A 104 2.95 -7.21 4.38
CA ILE A 104 3.03 -5.96 5.15
C ILE A 104 4.47 -5.44 5.18
N LEU A 105 5.45 -6.31 5.45
CA LEU A 105 6.86 -5.95 5.41
C LEU A 105 7.30 -5.53 4.00
N ARG A 106 6.77 -6.20 2.97
CA ARG A 106 7.03 -5.83 1.57
C ARG A 106 6.47 -4.46 1.21
N LEU A 107 5.22 -4.17 1.60
CA LEU A 107 4.61 -2.86 1.42
C LEU A 107 5.43 -1.76 2.11
N HIS A 108 5.84 -1.99 3.35
CA HIS A 108 6.71 -1.07 4.07
C HIS A 108 8.06 -0.85 3.37
N ALA A 109 8.67 -1.94 2.85
CA ALA A 109 9.92 -1.85 2.08
C ALA A 109 9.76 -1.04 0.79
N LEU A 110 8.67 -1.23 0.07
CA LEU A 110 8.38 -0.51 -1.17
C LEU A 110 8.14 0.99 -0.92
N PHE A 111 7.37 1.31 0.13
CA PHE A 111 7.07 2.69 0.48
C PHE A 111 8.30 3.41 1.04
N TYR A 112 8.99 2.81 2.00
CA TYR A 112 10.03 3.48 2.79
C TYR A 112 11.44 3.35 2.22
N GLY A 113 11.64 2.47 1.23
CA GLY A 113 12.97 2.12 0.71
C GLY A 113 13.76 3.28 0.12
N GLY A 114 13.09 4.32 -0.39
CA GLY A 114 13.74 5.55 -0.87
C GLY A 114 14.01 6.58 0.25
N ILE A 115 13.30 6.46 1.38
CA ILE A 115 13.34 7.41 2.49
C ILE A 115 14.36 6.97 3.53
N ASP A 116 14.25 5.72 3.96
CA ASP A 116 15.12 5.10 4.97
C ASP A 116 15.35 3.61 4.63
N PRO A 117 16.31 3.32 3.75
CA PRO A 117 16.56 1.97 3.27
C PRO A 117 17.06 1.00 4.37
N GLU A 118 17.61 1.52 5.47
CA GLU A 118 18.10 0.68 6.57
C GLU A 118 16.96 0.07 7.39
N HIS A 119 15.85 0.79 7.53
CA HIS A 119 14.69 0.37 8.33
C HIS A 119 13.50 -0.09 7.48
N ALA A 120 13.53 0.14 6.17
CA ALA A 120 12.47 -0.26 5.26
C ALA A 120 12.23 -1.78 5.26
N GLY A 121 10.98 -2.20 5.41
CA GLY A 121 10.59 -3.61 5.44
C GLY A 121 11.04 -4.39 6.68
N ARG A 122 11.34 -3.71 7.75
CA ARG A 122 11.80 -4.30 9.01
C ARG A 122 10.99 -3.80 10.19
N TYR A 123 10.89 -4.62 11.22
CA TYR A 123 10.35 -4.18 12.51
C TYR A 123 11.31 -3.22 13.20
N ARG A 124 10.75 -2.26 13.90
CA ARG A 124 11.51 -1.32 14.71
C ARG A 124 12.27 -2.04 15.83
N LYS A 125 13.41 -1.50 16.19
CA LYS A 125 14.24 -1.99 17.31
C LYS A 125 14.07 -1.13 18.57
N GLY A 126 13.48 0.05 18.45
CA GLY A 126 13.29 0.99 19.55
C GLY A 126 11.83 1.15 19.93
N GLN A 127 11.60 1.63 21.15
CA GLN A 127 10.28 2.03 21.61
C GLN A 127 9.82 3.28 20.86
N VAL A 128 8.54 3.31 20.48
CA VAL A 128 7.88 4.48 19.89
C VAL A 128 6.81 5.01 20.81
N PHE A 129 6.55 6.31 20.73
CA PHE A 129 5.52 6.98 21.48
C PHE A 129 4.63 7.76 20.50
N ILE A 130 3.33 7.80 20.79
CA ILE A 130 2.37 8.56 19.98
C ILE A 130 2.08 9.85 20.72
N THR A 131 2.41 10.99 20.11
CA THR A 131 2.18 12.31 20.70
C THR A 131 0.67 12.58 20.82
N GLY A 132 0.26 13.13 21.95
CA GLY A 132 -1.15 13.53 22.17
C GLY A 132 -2.07 12.41 22.67
N THR A 133 -1.53 11.26 23.09
CA THR A 133 -2.29 10.16 23.68
C THR A 133 -1.52 9.56 24.87
N GLU A 134 -2.26 8.97 25.82
CA GLU A 134 -1.69 8.15 26.91
C GLU A 134 -1.46 6.68 26.48
N TYR A 135 -1.89 6.31 25.27
CA TYR A 135 -1.69 4.96 24.76
C TYR A 135 -0.20 4.67 24.56
N VAL A 136 0.26 3.59 25.17
CA VAL A 136 1.63 3.10 25.01
C VAL A 136 1.63 1.96 23.98
N PRO A 137 2.25 2.16 22.80
CA PRO A 137 2.37 1.10 21.82
C PRO A 137 3.15 -0.11 22.36
N PRO A 138 2.90 -1.33 21.85
CA PRO A 138 3.70 -2.51 22.21
C PRO A 138 5.20 -2.25 22.12
N THR A 139 5.98 -2.96 22.88
CA THR A 139 7.44 -2.87 22.78
C THR A 139 7.94 -3.40 21.43
N ALA A 140 9.14 -3.01 21.04
CA ALA A 140 9.74 -3.49 19.77
C ALA A 140 9.88 -5.03 19.75
N GLU A 141 10.08 -5.64 20.90
CA GLU A 141 10.23 -7.09 21.09
C GLU A 141 8.90 -7.84 20.93
N GLU A 142 7.79 -7.21 21.30
CA GLU A 142 6.44 -7.80 21.20
C GLU A 142 5.88 -7.74 19.77
N VAL A 143 6.31 -6.78 18.96
CA VAL A 143 5.74 -6.54 17.62
C VAL A 143 5.78 -7.78 16.73
N PRO A 144 6.88 -8.54 16.59
CA PRO A 144 6.90 -9.71 15.72
C PRO A 144 5.87 -10.78 16.10
N SER A 145 5.71 -11.05 17.41
CA SER A 145 4.75 -12.04 17.88
C SER A 145 3.30 -11.58 17.70
N LEU A 146 3.02 -10.30 17.83
CA LEU A 146 1.70 -9.73 17.58
C LEU A 146 1.33 -9.76 16.09
N MET A 147 2.30 -9.57 15.23
CA MET A 147 2.10 -9.60 13.76
C MET A 147 1.90 -11.02 13.22
N ALA A 148 2.54 -12.01 13.84
CA ALA A 148 2.35 -13.41 13.46
C ALA A 148 0.91 -13.94 13.69
N GLY A 149 0.06 -13.21 14.42
CA GLY A 149 -1.32 -13.57 14.70
C GLY A 149 -1.48 -14.74 15.68
N PRO A 150 -2.72 -15.12 16.04
CA PRO A 150 -2.97 -16.17 17.05
C PRO A 150 -2.61 -17.60 16.62
N GLY A 151 -1.95 -17.79 15.47
CA GLY A 151 -1.46 -19.08 14.97
C GLY A 151 0.06 -19.13 14.74
N GLY A 152 0.79 -18.03 14.96
CA GLY A 152 2.23 -17.93 14.74
C GLY A 152 3.10 -18.35 15.91
N GLY A 153 2.64 -19.28 16.73
CA GLY A 153 3.48 -19.95 17.73
C GLY A 153 4.43 -20.92 17.02
N SER A 154 5.71 -20.58 17.05
CA SER A 154 6.82 -21.43 16.63
C SER A 154 6.59 -22.89 17.05
N GLU A 155 6.40 -23.80 16.12
CA GLU A 155 6.75 -25.18 16.34
C GLU A 155 8.27 -25.25 16.56
N GLN A 156 8.62 -25.60 17.78
CA GLN A 156 9.99 -26.00 18.13
C GLN A 156 10.26 -27.41 17.58
#